data_6adf84b536cd00bff7ba2ef19c36c759
#
_entry.id   6adf84b536cd00bff7ba2ef19c36c759
#
_cell.length_a   1.000
_cell.length_b   1.000
_cell.length_c   1.000
_cell.angle_alpha   90.00
_cell.angle_beta   90.00
_cell.angle_gamma   90.00
#
_symmetry.space_group_name_H-M   'P 1'
#
loop_
_entity.id
_entity.type
_entity.pdbx_description
1 polymer ?
#
loop_
_entity_poly.entity_id
_entity_poly.type
_entity_poly.pdbx_seq_one_letter_code
_entity_poly.pdbx_strand_id
1 'polypeptide(L)'
;TSRPQRGRDIEADISITLEDAVKGGERSLTLEGGDGTKTLKVNIPAGVKDGAKLRLAGQGYDSPNGGPKGDLYLRIRFAPHSLFHVDGTDLTYEVRIAPWEAVLGAKGKVPTLDGNVELSIPAGTGSGKKMRLRGKGLGPGKYVRVGIDAPKDLTPKQRELWEALAAEK
;
A
#
# COMPACT_ATOMS: atom_id res chain seq x y z
N THR A 1 -29.24 28.61 -33.80
CA THR A 1 -29.08 27.16 -33.49
C THR A 1 -27.77 26.96 -32.75
N SER A 2 -27.87 26.85 -31.42
CA SER A 2 -26.71 26.54 -30.60
C SER A 2 -26.22 25.14 -30.93
N ARG A 3 -24.93 24.99 -31.22
CA ARG A 3 -24.32 23.66 -31.37
C ARG A 3 -24.44 22.88 -30.05
N PRO A 4 -24.75 21.57 -30.11
CA PRO A 4 -24.76 20.74 -28.90
C PRO A 4 -23.43 20.84 -28.19
N GLN A 5 -23.44 21.30 -26.95
CA GLN A 5 -22.24 21.36 -26.10
C GLN A 5 -22.11 20.05 -25.36
N ARG A 6 -20.87 19.59 -25.17
CA ARG A 6 -20.59 18.42 -24.36
C ARG A 6 -20.82 18.74 -22.88
N GLY A 7 -21.35 17.80 -22.11
CA GLY A 7 -21.42 17.87 -20.65
C GLY A 7 -20.03 17.99 -20.01
N ARG A 8 -19.98 18.53 -18.81
CA ARG A 8 -18.73 18.66 -18.04
C ARG A 8 -18.27 17.31 -17.52
N ASP A 9 -16.96 17.16 -17.41
CA ASP A 9 -16.37 15.99 -16.79
C ASP A 9 -16.51 16.05 -15.27
N ILE A 10 -16.51 14.89 -14.64
CA ILE A 10 -16.49 14.72 -13.19
C ILE A 10 -15.15 14.12 -12.79
N GLU A 11 -14.56 14.64 -11.72
CA GLU A 11 -13.40 14.03 -11.07
C GLU A 11 -13.81 13.55 -9.67
N ALA A 12 -13.43 12.33 -9.32
CA ALA A 12 -13.69 11.75 -8.00
C ALA A 12 -12.53 10.84 -7.60
N ASP A 13 -12.34 10.69 -6.29
CA ASP A 13 -11.38 9.76 -5.72
C ASP A 13 -12.10 8.48 -5.30
N ILE A 14 -11.47 7.33 -5.54
CA ILE A 14 -11.90 6.04 -5.05
C ILE A 14 -10.81 5.45 -4.15
N SER A 15 -11.19 5.05 -2.94
CA SER A 15 -10.28 4.37 -2.03
C SER A 15 -10.39 2.86 -2.22
N ILE A 16 -9.26 2.19 -2.42
CA ILE A 16 -9.19 0.74 -2.55
C ILE A 16 -8.15 0.19 -1.59
N THR A 17 -8.30 -1.08 -1.21
CA THR A 17 -7.30 -1.78 -0.41
C THR A 17 -6.09 -2.17 -1.25
N LEU A 18 -4.95 -2.45 -0.62
CA LEU A 18 -3.76 -2.96 -1.33
C LEU A 18 -4.05 -4.31 -1.98
N GLU A 19 -4.81 -5.16 -1.31
CA GLU A 19 -5.23 -6.47 -1.81
C GLU A 19 -6.05 -6.32 -3.11
N ASP A 20 -6.97 -5.38 -3.12
CA ASP A 20 -7.78 -5.08 -4.30
C ASP A 20 -6.95 -4.51 -5.44
N ALA A 21 -5.98 -3.67 -5.13
CA ALA A 21 -5.07 -3.12 -6.13
C ALA A 21 -4.20 -4.19 -6.79
N VAL A 22 -3.75 -5.20 -6.03
CA VAL A 22 -2.97 -6.33 -6.55
C VAL A 22 -3.81 -7.21 -7.45
N LYS A 23 -5.00 -7.60 -6.98
CA LYS A 23 -5.88 -8.52 -7.70
C LYS A 23 -6.56 -7.84 -8.89
N GLY A 24 -6.89 -6.57 -8.77
CA GLY A 24 -7.77 -5.90 -9.70
C GLY A 24 -9.19 -6.47 -9.66
N GLY A 25 -9.96 -6.15 -10.67
CA GLY A 25 -11.31 -6.68 -10.86
C GLY A 25 -12.39 -5.62 -10.78
N GLU A 26 -13.63 -6.06 -10.88
CA GLU A 26 -14.80 -5.18 -10.89
C GLU A 26 -15.14 -4.69 -9.49
N ARG A 27 -15.39 -3.40 -9.37
CA ARG A 27 -15.86 -2.74 -8.14
C ARG A 27 -17.09 -1.91 -8.45
N SER A 28 -18.05 -1.92 -7.54
CA SER A 28 -19.20 -1.03 -7.60
C SER A 28 -18.88 0.27 -6.86
N LEU A 29 -19.09 1.36 -7.53
CA LEU A 29 -18.88 2.70 -7.01
C LEU A 29 -20.22 3.44 -6.99
N THR A 30 -20.56 4.03 -5.86
CA THR A 30 -21.74 4.88 -5.70
C THR A 30 -21.32 6.33 -5.66
N LEU A 31 -21.80 7.11 -6.62
CA LEU A 31 -21.57 8.55 -6.70
C LEU A 31 -22.83 9.28 -6.28
N GLU A 32 -22.68 10.25 -5.40
CA GLU A 32 -23.72 11.20 -5.05
C GLU A 32 -23.56 12.44 -5.93
N GLY A 33 -24.59 12.78 -6.66
CA GLY A 33 -24.60 13.94 -7.54
C GLY A 33 -25.90 14.76 -7.40
N GLY A 34 -25.97 15.91 -8.07
CA GLY A 34 -27.13 16.79 -8.03
C GLY A 34 -28.45 16.16 -8.48
N ASP A 35 -28.40 15.09 -9.26
CA ASP A 35 -29.54 14.34 -9.79
C ASP A 35 -29.82 13.02 -9.05
N GLY A 36 -29.20 12.82 -7.89
CA GLY A 36 -29.35 11.61 -7.09
C GLY A 36 -28.11 10.73 -7.02
N THR A 37 -28.32 9.51 -6.56
CA THR A 37 -27.25 8.52 -6.38
C THR A 37 -27.12 7.65 -7.62
N LYS A 38 -25.91 7.54 -8.15
CA LYS A 38 -25.60 6.68 -9.30
C LYS A 38 -24.61 5.60 -8.92
N THR A 39 -24.94 4.34 -9.19
CA THR A 39 -24.04 3.21 -9.00
C THR A 39 -23.39 2.81 -10.32
N LEU A 40 -22.07 2.76 -10.35
CA LEU A 40 -21.27 2.39 -11.50
C LEU A 40 -20.41 1.18 -11.19
N LYS A 41 -20.21 0.34 -12.19
CA LYS A 41 -19.23 -0.74 -12.15
C LYS A 41 -17.94 -0.27 -12.79
N VAL A 42 -16.84 -0.39 -12.03
CA VAL A 42 -15.51 0.02 -12.45
C VAL A 42 -14.60 -1.19 -12.48
N ASN A 43 -13.93 -1.39 -13.60
CA ASN A 43 -12.90 -2.41 -13.69
C ASN A 43 -11.54 -1.81 -13.33
N ILE A 44 -10.96 -2.28 -12.23
CA ILE A 44 -9.66 -1.86 -11.73
C ILE A 44 -8.60 -2.80 -12.29
N PRO A 45 -7.61 -2.29 -13.06
CA PRO A 45 -6.53 -3.12 -13.56
C PRO A 45 -5.70 -3.71 -12.43
N ALA A 46 -5.32 -4.99 -12.53
CA ALA A 46 -4.42 -5.61 -11.58
C ALA A 46 -3.06 -4.88 -11.57
N GLY A 47 -2.53 -4.61 -10.39
CA GLY A 47 -1.27 -3.88 -10.24
C GLY A 47 -1.39 -2.37 -10.46
N VAL A 48 -2.57 -1.80 -10.33
CA VAL A 48 -2.78 -0.35 -10.43
C VAL A 48 -1.97 0.39 -9.37
N LYS A 49 -1.46 1.56 -9.74
CA LYS A 49 -0.67 2.40 -8.83
C LYS A 49 -1.55 3.38 -8.05
N ASP A 50 -1.09 3.77 -6.86
CA ASP A 50 -1.69 4.88 -6.13
C ASP A 50 -1.62 6.16 -6.95
N GLY A 51 -2.72 6.90 -7.00
CA GLY A 51 -2.85 8.11 -7.80
C GLY A 51 -3.16 7.89 -9.28
N ALA A 52 -3.28 6.66 -9.75
CA ALA A 52 -3.69 6.37 -11.11
C ALA A 52 -5.09 6.90 -11.41
N LYS A 53 -5.30 7.40 -12.62
CA LYS A 53 -6.61 7.88 -13.07
C LYS A 53 -7.24 6.87 -14.02
N LEU A 54 -8.50 6.53 -13.75
CA LEU A 54 -9.33 5.72 -14.64
C LEU A 54 -10.38 6.60 -15.29
N ARG A 55 -10.50 6.53 -16.61
CA ARG A 55 -11.52 7.25 -17.38
C ARG A 55 -12.73 6.35 -17.62
N LEU A 56 -13.90 6.83 -17.24
CA LEU A 56 -15.18 6.21 -17.55
C LEU A 56 -15.92 7.12 -18.55
N ALA A 57 -15.92 6.73 -19.80
CA ALA A 57 -16.51 7.51 -20.87
C ALA A 57 -18.02 7.65 -20.71
N GLY A 58 -18.52 8.86 -20.91
CA GLY A 58 -19.96 9.14 -20.85
C GLY A 58 -20.60 9.08 -19.47
N GLN A 59 -19.80 9.09 -18.39
CA GLN A 59 -20.29 9.02 -17.01
C GLN A 59 -20.13 10.36 -16.24
N GLY A 60 -19.84 11.43 -16.95
CA GLY A 60 -19.83 12.79 -16.43
C GLY A 60 -21.21 13.43 -16.35
N TYR A 61 -21.25 14.75 -16.27
CA TYR A 61 -22.49 15.51 -16.24
C TYR A 61 -23.22 15.47 -17.57
N ASP A 62 -24.56 15.60 -17.52
CA ASP A 62 -25.38 15.75 -18.69
C ASP A 62 -25.05 17.04 -19.41
N SER A 63 -25.27 17.03 -20.73
CA SER A 63 -25.17 18.24 -21.53
C SER A 63 -26.38 19.15 -21.24
N PRO A 64 -26.18 20.47 -21.16
CA PRO A 64 -27.27 21.40 -20.94
C PRO A 64 -28.22 21.51 -22.13
N ASN A 65 -27.84 21.09 -23.34
CA ASN A 65 -28.61 21.26 -24.58
C ASN A 65 -28.66 19.98 -25.43
N GLY A 66 -28.71 18.81 -24.82
CA GLY A 66 -28.88 17.51 -25.49
C GLY A 66 -27.67 17.00 -26.26
N GLY A 67 -26.49 17.55 -25.96
CA GLY A 67 -25.20 17.01 -26.45
C GLY A 67 -24.75 15.77 -25.69
N PRO A 68 -23.57 15.22 -26.00
CA PRO A 68 -23.03 14.07 -25.28
C PRO A 68 -22.67 14.42 -23.85
N LYS A 69 -22.80 13.44 -22.98
CA LYS A 69 -22.35 13.55 -21.58
C LYS A 69 -20.84 13.76 -21.51
N GLY A 70 -20.37 14.35 -20.41
CA GLY A 70 -18.96 14.36 -20.05
C GLY A 70 -18.46 12.99 -19.60
N ASP A 71 -17.21 12.92 -19.22
CA ASP A 71 -16.57 11.70 -18.72
C ASP A 71 -16.39 11.79 -17.21
N LEU A 72 -16.23 10.63 -16.57
CA LEU A 72 -15.84 10.52 -15.18
C LEU A 72 -14.38 10.08 -15.10
N TYR A 73 -13.58 10.83 -14.37
CA TYR A 73 -12.19 10.49 -14.04
C TYR A 73 -12.11 10.08 -12.58
N LEU A 74 -11.75 8.83 -12.33
CA LEU A 74 -11.55 8.29 -10.99
C LEU A 74 -10.06 8.25 -10.67
N ARG A 75 -9.68 8.90 -9.59
CA ARG A 75 -8.34 8.79 -9.06
C ARG A 75 -8.31 7.68 -8.02
N ILE A 76 -7.43 6.70 -8.23
CA ILE A 76 -7.24 5.60 -7.30
C ILE A 76 -6.42 6.10 -6.12
N ARG A 77 -6.92 5.87 -4.90
CA ARG A 77 -6.22 6.10 -3.66
C ARG A 77 -6.14 4.81 -2.87
N PHE A 78 -4.95 4.45 -2.42
CA PHE A 78 -4.80 3.28 -1.56
C PHE A 78 -5.23 3.63 -0.15
N ALA A 79 -6.11 2.81 0.43
CA ALA A 79 -6.44 2.89 1.83
C ALA A 79 -5.18 2.57 2.68
N PRO A 80 -4.98 3.27 3.82
CA PRO A 80 -3.89 2.93 4.71
C PRO A 80 -3.92 1.46 5.10
N HIS A 81 -2.77 0.80 5.05
CA HIS A 81 -2.64 -0.59 5.45
C HIS A 81 -1.95 -0.69 6.81
N SER A 82 -2.39 -1.61 7.67
CA SER A 82 -1.85 -1.77 9.02
C SER A 82 -0.40 -2.29 9.04
N LEU A 83 0.03 -3.01 8.01
CA LEU A 83 1.33 -3.67 7.95
C LEU A 83 2.28 -3.05 6.93
N PHE A 84 1.76 -2.51 5.83
CA PHE A 84 2.58 -2.06 4.71
C PHE A 84 2.52 -0.56 4.52
N HIS A 85 3.68 0.00 4.25
CA HIS A 85 3.82 1.37 3.76
C HIS A 85 4.05 1.33 2.24
N VAL A 86 3.31 2.16 1.53
CA VAL A 86 3.39 2.25 0.07
C VAL A 86 4.19 3.49 -0.31
N ASP A 87 5.22 3.30 -1.13
CA ASP A 87 5.97 4.39 -1.74
C ASP A 87 6.04 4.13 -3.26
N GLY A 88 5.23 4.86 -4.02
CA GLY A 88 5.06 4.61 -5.44
C GLY A 88 4.49 3.21 -5.72
N THR A 89 5.30 2.33 -6.28
CA THR A 89 4.96 0.91 -6.51
C THR A 89 5.59 -0.02 -5.49
N ASP A 90 6.39 0.52 -4.58
CA ASP A 90 7.12 -0.27 -3.59
C ASP A 90 6.29 -0.43 -2.32
N LEU A 91 6.26 -1.65 -1.81
CA LEU A 91 5.68 -1.98 -0.52
C LEU A 91 6.80 -2.21 0.49
N THR A 92 6.72 -1.55 1.63
CA THR A 92 7.67 -1.73 2.72
C THR A 92 6.96 -2.25 3.96
N TYR A 93 7.46 -3.36 4.50
CA TYR A 93 7.09 -3.88 5.80
C TYR A 93 8.19 -3.57 6.80
N GLU A 94 7.82 -3.01 7.95
CA GLU A 94 8.77 -2.78 9.02
C GLU A 94 8.79 -3.97 9.97
N VAL A 95 9.93 -4.67 10.03
CA VAL A 95 10.17 -5.74 10.99
C VAL A 95 10.91 -5.18 12.19
N ARG A 96 10.43 -5.48 13.39
CA ARG A 96 11.05 -5.07 14.65
C ARG A 96 11.76 -6.28 15.24
N ILE A 97 13.06 -6.17 15.51
CA ILE A 97 13.89 -7.24 16.04
C ILE A 97 14.61 -6.81 17.31
N ALA A 98 15.04 -7.80 18.10
CA ALA A 98 15.86 -7.57 19.27
C ALA A 98 17.31 -7.25 18.87
N PRO A 99 18.07 -6.53 19.73
CA PRO A 99 19.47 -6.22 19.43
C PRO A 99 20.35 -7.45 19.20
N TRP A 100 20.14 -8.54 19.94
CA TRP A 100 20.90 -9.78 19.73
C TRP A 100 20.60 -10.44 18.38
N GLU A 101 19.38 -10.32 17.87
CA GLU A 101 19.02 -10.80 16.54
C GLU A 101 19.71 -10.00 15.44
N ALA A 102 19.86 -8.69 15.65
CA ALA A 102 20.59 -7.82 14.72
C ALA A 102 22.09 -8.16 14.69
N VAL A 103 22.68 -8.45 15.84
CA VAL A 103 24.11 -8.76 15.96
C VAL A 103 24.44 -10.16 15.47
N LEU A 104 23.66 -11.15 15.89
CA LEU A 104 23.92 -12.58 15.62
C LEU A 104 23.27 -13.07 14.32
N GLY A 105 22.34 -12.32 13.79
CA GLY A 105 21.47 -12.75 12.71
C GLY A 105 20.25 -13.53 13.23
N ALA A 106 19.24 -13.62 12.41
CA ALA A 106 18.00 -14.31 12.72
C ALA A 106 17.29 -14.78 11.45
N LYS A 107 16.44 -15.78 11.61
CA LYS A 107 15.50 -16.21 10.58
C LYS A 107 14.09 -16.12 11.13
N GLY A 108 13.18 -15.62 10.29
CA GLY A 108 11.78 -15.49 10.67
C GLY A 108 10.89 -15.43 9.46
N LYS A 109 9.58 -15.42 9.71
CA LYS A 109 8.59 -15.25 8.67
C LYS A 109 8.06 -13.82 8.72
N VAL A 110 7.96 -13.19 7.55
CA VAL A 110 7.36 -11.88 7.40
C VAL A 110 6.10 -11.98 6.54
N PRO A 111 5.04 -11.22 6.85
CA PRO A 111 3.83 -11.23 6.06
C PRO A 111 4.05 -10.53 4.72
N THR A 112 3.40 -11.06 3.70
CA THR A 112 3.25 -10.38 2.41
C THR A 112 1.77 -10.41 2.03
N LEU A 113 1.38 -9.71 0.96
CA LEU A 113 0.00 -9.75 0.47
C LEU A 113 -0.42 -11.15 -0.01
N ASP A 114 0.56 -12.02 -0.32
CA ASP A 114 0.34 -13.38 -0.80
C ASP A 114 0.65 -14.46 0.26
N GLY A 115 0.72 -14.09 1.51
CA GLY A 115 1.08 -14.99 2.60
C GLY A 115 2.44 -14.67 3.21
N ASN A 116 2.93 -15.57 4.07
CA ASN A 116 4.20 -15.36 4.75
C ASN A 116 5.38 -15.86 3.89
N VAL A 117 6.48 -15.14 3.94
CA VAL A 117 7.76 -15.57 3.35
C VAL A 117 8.84 -15.61 4.42
N GLU A 118 9.80 -16.52 4.26
CA GLU A 118 10.95 -16.61 5.15
C GLU A 118 11.94 -15.47 4.87
N LEU A 119 12.38 -14.81 5.94
CA LEU A 119 13.39 -13.76 5.89
C LEU A 119 14.59 -14.17 6.71
N SER A 120 15.77 -14.05 6.13
CA SER A 120 17.04 -14.19 6.83
C SER A 120 17.64 -12.81 7.08
N ILE A 121 17.86 -12.47 8.34
CA ILE A 121 18.51 -11.24 8.76
C ILE A 121 19.99 -11.55 9.01
N PRO A 122 20.91 -10.95 8.22
CA PRO A 122 22.34 -11.21 8.40
C PRO A 122 22.85 -10.71 9.74
N ALA A 123 23.85 -11.38 10.28
CA ALA A 123 24.58 -10.89 11.45
C ALA A 123 25.18 -9.51 11.19
N GLY A 124 25.11 -8.62 12.19
CA GLY A 124 25.62 -7.26 12.07
C GLY A 124 24.69 -6.31 11.30
N THR A 125 23.39 -6.62 11.24
CA THR A 125 22.41 -5.74 10.58
C THR A 125 22.18 -4.49 11.41
N GLY A 126 22.37 -3.33 10.80
CA GLY A 126 22.09 -2.03 11.41
C GLY A 126 20.61 -1.66 11.40
N SER A 127 20.21 -0.77 12.32
CA SER A 127 18.85 -0.24 12.34
C SER A 127 18.57 0.59 11.08
N GLY A 128 17.38 0.44 10.54
CA GLY A 128 16.95 1.13 9.32
C GLY A 128 17.40 0.46 8.02
N LYS A 129 18.13 -0.66 8.08
CA LYS A 129 18.53 -1.39 6.88
C LYS A 129 17.30 -1.85 6.11
N LYS A 130 17.31 -1.56 4.80
CA LYS A 130 16.28 -1.97 3.87
C LYS A 130 16.76 -3.20 3.09
N MET A 131 15.94 -4.24 3.10
CA MET A 131 16.22 -5.48 2.39
C MET A 131 15.12 -5.74 1.37
N ARG A 132 15.50 -6.21 0.19
CA ARG A 132 14.56 -6.54 -0.87
C ARG A 132 14.09 -7.97 -0.76
N LEU A 133 12.77 -8.17 -0.78
CA LEU A 133 12.16 -9.49 -0.93
C LEU A 133 11.96 -9.78 -2.41
N ARG A 134 12.35 -10.97 -2.86
CA ARG A 134 12.13 -11.40 -4.23
C ARG A 134 10.76 -12.04 -4.36
N GLY A 135 10.05 -11.72 -5.48
CA GLY A 135 8.96 -12.53 -6.03
C GLY A 135 7.60 -11.91 -5.97
N LYS A 136 6.86 -11.60 -5.04
CA LYS A 136 5.40 -11.39 -5.08
C LYS A 136 4.95 -9.98 -4.65
N GLY A 137 4.12 -9.27 -5.46
CA GLY A 137 3.48 -7.99 -5.10
C GLY A 137 3.18 -7.04 -6.23
N LEU A 138 2.84 -5.82 -5.89
CA LEU A 138 2.59 -4.70 -6.80
C LEU A 138 3.89 -4.26 -7.49
N GLY A 139 4.25 -4.90 -8.61
CA GLY A 139 5.44 -4.50 -9.35
C GLY A 139 6.76 -4.88 -8.67
N PRO A 140 7.87 -4.20 -9.01
CA PRO A 140 9.21 -4.71 -8.76
C PRO A 140 9.73 -4.58 -7.32
N GLY A 141 9.05 -3.87 -6.40
CA GLY A 141 9.67 -3.56 -5.12
C GLY A 141 8.88 -4.02 -3.90
N LYS A 142 9.28 -5.13 -3.29
CA LYS A 142 8.92 -5.46 -1.91
C LYS A 142 10.13 -5.36 -1.03
N TYR A 143 10.00 -4.59 0.03
CA TYR A 143 11.09 -4.31 0.94
C TYR A 143 10.70 -4.59 2.38
N VAL A 144 11.69 -5.01 3.14
CA VAL A 144 11.62 -5.06 4.60
C VAL A 144 12.59 -4.04 5.15
N ARG A 145 12.12 -3.18 6.03
CA ARG A 145 12.98 -2.28 6.79
C ARG A 145 13.15 -2.83 8.19
N VAL A 146 14.39 -2.96 8.64
CA VAL A 146 14.71 -3.50 9.95
C VAL A 146 14.72 -2.38 10.98
N GLY A 147 13.87 -2.49 12.00
CA GLY A 147 13.92 -1.68 13.22
C GLY A 147 14.45 -2.52 14.37
N ILE A 148 15.29 -1.93 15.20
CA ILE A 148 15.85 -2.60 16.38
C ILE A 148 15.22 -1.99 17.63
N ASP A 149 14.55 -2.82 18.43
CA ASP A 149 13.94 -2.40 19.68
C ASP A 149 14.79 -2.78 20.87
N ALA A 150 14.95 -1.84 21.79
CA ALA A 150 15.51 -2.15 23.09
C ALA A 150 14.53 -3.00 23.89
N PRO A 151 14.98 -4.13 24.45
CA PRO A 151 14.14 -4.97 25.29
C PRO A 151 13.76 -4.21 26.57
N LYS A 152 12.48 -4.25 26.95
CA LYS A 152 11.96 -3.50 28.11
C LYS A 152 11.90 -4.35 29.38
N ASP A 153 11.49 -5.62 29.24
CA ASP A 153 11.25 -6.51 30.35
C ASP A 153 12.33 -7.60 30.36
N LEU A 154 13.44 -7.30 31.04
CA LEU A 154 14.57 -8.22 31.14
C LEU A 154 14.41 -9.18 32.32
N THR A 155 14.69 -10.46 32.07
CA THR A 155 14.92 -11.40 33.15
C THR A 155 16.22 -11.04 33.91
N PRO A 156 16.39 -11.45 35.17
CA PRO A 156 17.65 -11.20 35.88
C PRO A 156 18.88 -11.70 35.13
N LYS A 157 18.78 -12.84 34.46
CA LYS A 157 19.89 -13.37 33.65
C LYS A 157 20.18 -12.53 32.42
N GLN A 158 19.14 -12.07 31.74
CA GLN A 158 19.30 -11.17 30.61
C GLN A 158 19.97 -9.86 31.01
N ARG A 159 19.54 -9.28 32.13
CA ARG A 159 20.14 -8.05 32.66
C ARG A 159 21.62 -8.24 32.97
N GLU A 160 21.98 -9.36 33.65
CA GLU A 160 23.36 -9.71 33.92
C GLU A 160 24.22 -9.78 32.66
N LEU A 161 23.71 -10.42 31.60
CA LEU A 161 24.38 -10.52 30.31
C LEU A 161 24.59 -9.16 29.63
N TRP A 162 23.58 -8.29 29.69
CA TRP A 162 23.70 -6.94 29.17
C TRP A 162 24.71 -6.08 29.92
N GLU A 163 24.72 -6.19 31.26
CA GLU A 163 25.70 -5.49 32.09
C GLU A 163 27.12 -5.97 31.81
N ALA A 164 27.31 -7.28 31.64
CA ALA A 164 28.60 -7.86 31.26
C ALA A 164 29.06 -7.35 29.89
N LEU A 165 28.16 -7.32 28.92
CA LEU A 165 28.47 -6.77 27.58
C LEU A 165 28.82 -5.29 27.63
N ALA A 166 28.08 -4.50 28.42
CA ALA A 166 28.36 -3.07 28.59
C ALA A 166 29.73 -2.79 29.22
N ALA A 167 30.23 -3.71 30.01
CA ALA A 167 31.57 -3.61 30.64
C ALA A 167 32.70 -3.91 29.64
N GLU A 168 32.41 -4.60 28.54
CA GLU A 168 33.37 -4.88 27.47
C GLU A 168 33.45 -3.64 26.53
N LYS A 169 34.48 -2.86 26.63
CA LYS A 169 34.70 -1.70 25.78
C LYS A 169 35.81 -1.92 24.76
#